data_aada89b358a1929e1173cb78dbad3411
#
_entry.id   aada89b358a1929e1173cb78dbad3411
#
_cell.length_a   1.000
_cell.length_b   1.000
_cell.length_c   1.000
_cell.angle_alpha   90.00
_cell.angle_beta   90.00
_cell.angle_gamma   90.00
#
_symmetry.space_group_name_H-M   'P 1'
#
loop_
_entity.id
_entity.type
_entity.pdbx_description
1 polymer ?
#
loop_
_entity_poly.entity_id
_entity_poly.type
_entity_poly.pdbx_seq_one_letter_code
_entity_poly.pdbx_strand_id
1 'polypeptide(L)'
;VGSEMCIRDSYMANKKRFPDPATKLETSKGTATVNKEEIQMSATEIKQRIYALFAVFGVVIFFWLSFHQNGYSLTYFARDYVDLSVINIDLGFTQIKGAEIFQSVNPFFVVFLTPFIMWMFGSMKKKGKEPSTPMKIAIGMGIAALAYVFLMVFSFTLPSKEVLGTMSAAEINAIRVTPWIMIGLYFILTVAELFISPLGLSFVSKVAPPHLQGLMQGCWLAATAVGNSLLFIGGILYTTVPIWACWLVFVGATGASMIVMLSMVKWLERVAK
;
A
#
# COMPACT_ATOMS: atom_id res chain seq x y z
N VAL A 1 0.10 -11.99 -19.56
CA VAL A 1 -0.89 -12.34 -20.61
C VAL A 1 -1.46 -13.74 -20.39
N GLY A 2 -0.64 -14.74 -19.98
CA GLY A 2 -1.14 -16.12 -19.75
C GLY A 2 -2.03 -16.29 -18.52
N SER A 3 -1.74 -15.63 -17.42
CA SER A 3 -2.50 -15.76 -16.15
C SER A 3 -3.90 -15.14 -16.24
N GLU A 4 -4.06 -14.03 -16.95
CA GLU A 4 -5.36 -13.37 -17.12
C GLU A 4 -6.31 -14.19 -17.99
N MET A 5 -5.79 -14.86 -19.03
CA MET A 5 -6.57 -15.80 -19.84
C MET A 5 -7.04 -17.00 -19.01
N CYS A 6 -6.20 -17.58 -18.17
CA CYS A 6 -6.58 -18.70 -17.30
C CYS A 6 -7.67 -18.31 -16.29
N ILE A 7 -7.61 -17.11 -15.71
CA ILE A 7 -8.63 -16.60 -14.77
C ILE A 7 -9.95 -16.39 -15.53
N ARG A 8 -9.92 -15.77 -16.69
CA ARG A 8 -11.09 -15.56 -17.55
C ARG A 8 -11.74 -16.88 -17.97
N ASP A 9 -10.94 -17.85 -18.42
CA ASP A 9 -11.44 -19.14 -18.89
C ASP A 9 -11.99 -19.97 -17.72
N SER A 10 -11.34 -19.95 -16.56
CA SER A 10 -11.84 -20.56 -15.34
C SER A 10 -13.16 -19.92 -14.86
N TYR A 11 -13.28 -18.59 -14.93
CA TYR A 11 -14.52 -17.89 -14.64
C TYR A 11 -15.63 -18.25 -15.62
N MET A 12 -15.34 -18.24 -16.91
CA MET A 12 -16.33 -18.58 -17.96
C MET A 12 -16.81 -20.03 -17.84
N ALA A 13 -15.91 -20.97 -17.54
CA ALA A 13 -16.25 -22.38 -17.33
C ALA A 13 -17.12 -22.60 -16.08
N ASN A 14 -16.93 -21.76 -15.05
CA ASN A 14 -17.65 -21.89 -13.77
C ASN A 14 -18.72 -20.80 -13.58
N LYS A 15 -19.05 -20.00 -14.59
CA LYS A 15 -20.00 -18.88 -14.51
C LYS A 15 -21.35 -19.26 -13.87
N LYS A 16 -21.83 -20.48 -14.10
CA LYS A 16 -23.07 -20.99 -13.50
C LYS A 16 -22.96 -21.26 -12.00
N ARG A 17 -21.74 -21.41 -11.46
CA ARG A 17 -21.49 -21.65 -10.02
C ARG A 17 -21.32 -20.35 -9.22
N PHE A 18 -21.02 -19.25 -9.89
CA PHE A 18 -20.96 -17.93 -9.30
C PHE A 18 -22.26 -17.19 -9.63
N PRO A 19 -23.23 -17.10 -8.70
CA PRO A 19 -24.45 -16.35 -8.95
C PRO A 19 -24.09 -14.87 -9.14
N ASP A 20 -24.13 -14.41 -10.37
CA ASP A 20 -24.00 -13.00 -10.68
C ASP A 20 -25.19 -12.26 -10.06
N PRO A 21 -24.96 -11.24 -9.23
CA PRO A 21 -26.06 -10.41 -8.70
C PRO A 21 -26.95 -9.83 -9.79
N ALA A 22 -26.40 -9.56 -10.98
CA ALA A 22 -27.16 -9.07 -12.14
C ALA A 22 -28.09 -10.14 -12.73
N THR A 23 -27.70 -11.42 -12.75
CA THR A 23 -28.54 -12.52 -13.25
C THR A 23 -29.68 -12.90 -12.29
N LYS A 24 -29.52 -12.64 -10.99
CA LYS A 24 -30.63 -12.78 -10.02
C LYS A 24 -31.77 -11.80 -10.29
N LEU A 25 -31.47 -10.65 -10.88
CA LEU A 25 -32.48 -9.64 -11.27
C LEU A 25 -33.32 -10.07 -12.49
N GLU A 26 -32.76 -10.89 -13.40
CA GLU A 26 -33.51 -11.35 -14.57
C GLU A 26 -34.40 -12.58 -14.29
N THR A 27 -33.96 -13.48 -13.40
CA THR A 27 -34.72 -14.68 -13.03
C THR A 27 -35.87 -14.37 -12.06
N SER A 28 -35.90 -13.24 -11.39
CA SER A 28 -36.98 -12.87 -10.47
C SER A 28 -38.15 -12.10 -11.12
N LYS A 29 -38.14 -11.93 -12.46
CA LYS A 29 -39.29 -11.35 -13.18
C LYS A 29 -40.50 -12.27 -13.29
N GLY A 30 -40.38 -13.51 -12.78
CA GLY A 30 -41.51 -14.44 -12.63
C GLY A 30 -41.79 -14.68 -11.16
N THR A 31 -42.83 -14.01 -10.62
CA THR A 31 -43.53 -14.33 -9.38
C THR A 31 -42.71 -14.38 -8.07
N ALA A 32 -42.36 -13.22 -7.55
CA ALA A 32 -42.35 -12.93 -6.10
C ALA A 32 -42.19 -11.42 -5.94
N THR A 33 -43.14 -10.78 -5.28
CA THR A 33 -42.98 -9.48 -4.65
C THR A 33 -41.87 -9.59 -3.61
N VAL A 34 -40.59 -9.47 -4.10
CA VAL A 34 -39.49 -9.18 -3.23
C VAL A 34 -39.66 -7.73 -2.84
N ASN A 35 -40.01 -7.46 -1.59
CA ASN A 35 -39.86 -6.14 -0.97
C ASN A 35 -38.45 -5.64 -1.28
N LYS A 36 -38.31 -4.87 -2.34
CA LYS A 36 -37.23 -3.94 -2.53
C LYS A 36 -37.44 -2.84 -1.48
N GLU A 37 -37.03 -3.09 -0.25
CA GLU A 37 -36.46 -2.04 0.54
C GLU A 37 -35.14 -1.67 -0.17
N GLU A 38 -35.27 -0.98 -1.32
CA GLU A 38 -34.25 -0.04 -1.75
C GLU A 38 -34.10 0.86 -0.54
N ILE A 39 -33.00 0.70 0.20
CA ILE A 39 -32.57 1.66 1.21
C ILE A 39 -32.38 2.94 0.39
N GLN A 40 -33.43 3.75 0.34
CA GLN A 40 -33.39 5.07 -0.33
C GLN A 40 -32.55 5.95 0.57
N MET A 41 -31.23 5.89 0.34
CA MET A 41 -30.29 6.81 0.99
C MET A 41 -30.71 8.23 0.62
N SER A 42 -30.80 9.13 1.59
CA SER A 42 -31.05 10.53 1.30
C SER A 42 -29.91 11.10 0.46
N ALA A 43 -30.22 12.06 -0.43
CA ALA A 43 -29.21 12.73 -1.24
C ALA A 43 -28.09 13.35 -0.38
N THR A 44 -28.41 13.78 0.82
CA THR A 44 -27.43 14.31 1.80
C THR A 44 -26.49 13.23 2.30
N GLU A 45 -27.00 12.05 2.59
CA GLU A 45 -26.19 10.90 3.03
C GLU A 45 -25.25 10.42 1.92
N ILE A 46 -25.76 10.28 0.69
CA ILE A 46 -24.93 9.93 -0.48
C ILE A 46 -23.77 10.92 -0.62
N LYS A 47 -24.07 12.22 -0.51
CA LYS A 47 -23.08 13.29 -0.61
C LYS A 47 -22.01 13.17 0.49
N GLN A 48 -22.41 12.93 1.73
CA GLN A 48 -21.50 12.76 2.86
C GLN A 48 -20.58 11.55 2.66
N ARG A 49 -21.09 10.41 2.20
CA ARG A 49 -20.32 9.20 1.92
C ARG A 49 -19.30 9.42 0.80
N ILE A 50 -19.70 10.11 -0.26
CA ILE A 50 -18.79 10.46 -1.36
C ILE A 50 -17.67 11.38 -0.87
N TYR A 51 -17.97 12.44 -0.12
CA TYR A 51 -16.95 13.33 0.44
C TYR A 51 -16.00 12.59 1.38
N ALA A 52 -16.50 11.67 2.21
CA ALA A 52 -15.69 10.85 3.09
C ALA A 52 -14.69 9.99 2.30
N LEU A 53 -15.14 9.37 1.20
CA LEU A 53 -14.27 8.58 0.33
C LEU A 53 -13.21 9.43 -0.35
N PHE A 54 -13.57 10.60 -0.93
CA PHE A 54 -12.59 11.47 -1.56
C PHE A 54 -11.57 12.04 -0.57
N ALA A 55 -11.97 12.34 0.66
CA ALA A 55 -11.04 12.75 1.70
C ALA A 55 -10.03 11.64 2.01
N VAL A 56 -10.46 10.38 2.13
CA VAL A 56 -9.58 9.23 2.30
C VAL A 56 -8.67 9.04 1.09
N PHE A 57 -9.20 9.16 -0.14
CA PHE A 57 -8.39 9.05 -1.37
C PHE A 57 -7.28 10.09 -1.43
N GLY A 58 -7.58 11.34 -1.07
CA GLY A 58 -6.58 12.40 -1.02
C GLY A 58 -5.42 12.09 -0.07
N VAL A 59 -5.73 11.53 1.09
CA VAL A 59 -4.72 11.15 2.10
C VAL A 59 -3.90 9.92 1.63
N VAL A 60 -4.55 8.95 1.01
CA VAL A 60 -3.94 7.71 0.55
C VAL A 60 -2.96 7.94 -0.62
N ILE A 61 -3.11 8.99 -1.41
CA ILE A 61 -2.14 9.38 -2.47
C ILE A 61 -0.73 9.52 -1.87
N PHE A 62 -0.58 10.21 -0.73
CA PHE A 62 0.72 10.43 -0.10
C PHE A 62 1.31 9.15 0.50
N PHE A 63 0.46 8.24 0.96
CA PHE A 63 0.91 6.92 1.37
C PHE A 63 1.48 6.15 0.16
N TRP A 64 0.74 6.08 -0.96
CA TRP A 64 1.18 5.35 -2.15
C TRP A 64 2.42 5.98 -2.80
N LEU A 65 2.52 7.31 -2.81
CA LEU A 65 3.73 8.02 -3.20
C LEU A 65 4.95 7.52 -2.41
N SER A 66 4.81 7.40 -1.11
CA SER A 66 5.89 6.96 -0.22
C SER A 66 6.12 5.46 -0.36
N PHE A 67 5.09 4.64 -0.33
CA PHE A 67 5.19 3.18 -0.37
C PHE A 67 5.87 2.68 -1.66
N HIS A 68 5.46 3.18 -2.83
CA HIS A 68 6.02 2.73 -4.10
C HIS A 68 7.43 3.26 -4.40
N GLN A 69 8.04 4.04 -3.51
CA GLN A 69 9.49 4.30 -3.58
C GLN A 69 10.31 3.01 -3.48
N ASN A 70 9.70 1.90 -3.03
CA ASN A 70 10.33 0.58 -2.99
C ASN A 70 10.84 0.13 -4.37
N GLY A 71 10.13 0.44 -5.43
CA GLY A 71 10.52 0.16 -6.82
C GLY A 71 11.34 1.26 -7.47
N TYR A 72 11.66 2.35 -6.78
CA TYR A 72 12.34 3.50 -7.37
C TYR A 72 13.52 3.97 -6.51
N SER A 73 13.36 4.97 -5.64
CA SER A 73 14.49 5.54 -4.87
C SER A 73 15.10 4.53 -3.88
N LEU A 74 14.33 3.58 -3.33
CA LEU A 74 14.88 2.53 -2.48
C LEU A 74 15.75 1.54 -3.26
N THR A 75 15.42 1.27 -4.53
CA THR A 75 16.27 0.44 -5.40
C THR A 75 17.59 1.16 -5.70
N TYR A 76 17.57 2.48 -5.95
CA TYR A 76 18.80 3.26 -6.09
C TYR A 76 19.61 3.27 -4.81
N PHE A 77 18.99 3.43 -3.65
CA PHE A 77 19.66 3.36 -2.36
C PHE A 77 20.33 1.99 -2.15
N ALA A 78 19.61 0.92 -2.44
CA ALA A 78 20.15 -0.43 -2.33
C ALA A 78 21.37 -0.64 -3.25
N ARG A 79 21.33 -0.14 -4.47
CA ARG A 79 22.44 -0.24 -5.42
C ARG A 79 23.67 0.56 -4.97
N ASP A 80 23.46 1.78 -4.46
CA ASP A 80 24.51 2.74 -4.20
C ASP A 80 25.17 2.55 -2.82
N TYR A 81 24.39 2.20 -1.80
CA TYR A 81 24.83 2.20 -0.40
C TYR A 81 24.78 0.83 0.29
N VAL A 82 24.19 -0.20 -0.31
CA VAL A 82 24.10 -1.52 0.33
C VAL A 82 25.17 -2.45 -0.20
N ASP A 83 25.74 -3.26 0.68
CA ASP A 83 26.68 -4.32 0.28
C ASP A 83 25.91 -5.48 -0.37
N LEU A 84 25.96 -5.52 -1.70
CA LEU A 84 25.32 -6.55 -2.51
C LEU A 84 26.21 -7.77 -2.75
N SER A 85 27.46 -7.76 -2.28
CA SER A 85 28.40 -8.88 -2.47
C SER A 85 27.91 -10.15 -1.80
N VAL A 86 27.16 -10.02 -0.72
CA VAL A 86 26.55 -11.13 0.04
C VAL A 86 25.34 -11.73 -0.69
N ILE A 87 24.77 -10.99 -1.64
CA ILE A 87 23.57 -11.40 -2.39
C ILE A 87 24.02 -11.85 -3.79
N ASN A 88 24.56 -13.04 -3.88
CA ASN A 88 24.89 -13.69 -5.12
C ASN A 88 24.33 -15.12 -5.09
N ILE A 89 23.07 -15.25 -5.57
CA ILE A 89 22.40 -16.54 -5.62
C ILE A 89 22.57 -17.10 -7.02
N ASP A 90 23.38 -18.14 -7.15
CA ASP A 90 23.54 -18.89 -8.38
C ASP A 90 22.55 -20.08 -8.39
N LEU A 91 21.58 -20.00 -9.30
CA LEU A 91 20.56 -21.05 -9.49
C LEU A 91 20.97 -22.06 -10.60
N GLY A 92 22.22 -21.99 -11.09
CA GLY A 92 22.72 -22.86 -12.15
C GLY A 92 22.27 -22.46 -13.57
N PHE A 93 21.04 -22.03 -13.75
CA PHE A 93 20.49 -21.53 -15.03
C PHE A 93 20.42 -19.99 -15.08
N THR A 94 20.51 -19.32 -13.94
CA THR A 94 20.57 -17.86 -13.84
C THR A 94 21.23 -17.43 -12.54
N GLN A 95 21.83 -16.25 -12.55
CA GLN A 95 22.40 -15.64 -11.34
C GLN A 95 21.54 -14.47 -10.94
N ILE A 96 21.05 -14.47 -9.69
CA ILE A 96 20.32 -13.36 -9.11
C ILE A 96 21.32 -12.45 -8.43
N LYS A 97 21.55 -11.29 -9.04
CA LYS A 97 22.46 -10.24 -8.55
C LYS A 97 21.78 -8.90 -8.67
N GLY A 98 22.09 -7.99 -7.76
CA GLY A 98 21.65 -6.61 -7.86
C GLY A 98 20.59 -6.20 -6.85
N ALA A 99 20.33 -4.89 -6.82
CA ALA A 99 19.42 -4.27 -5.87
C ALA A 99 17.94 -4.62 -6.10
N GLU A 100 17.61 -5.06 -7.31
CA GLU A 100 16.25 -5.41 -7.72
C GLU A 100 15.67 -6.59 -6.94
N ILE A 101 16.52 -7.44 -6.37
CA ILE A 101 16.08 -8.58 -5.54
C ILE A 101 15.23 -8.10 -4.34
N PHE A 102 15.52 -6.93 -3.80
CA PHE A 102 14.76 -6.41 -2.67
C PHE A 102 13.30 -6.14 -3.02
N GLN A 103 12.95 -5.88 -4.28
CA GLN A 103 11.56 -5.74 -4.69
C GLN A 103 10.77 -7.04 -4.50
N SER A 104 11.42 -8.20 -4.61
CA SER A 104 10.80 -9.51 -4.36
C SER A 104 10.57 -9.79 -2.86
N VAL A 105 11.24 -9.06 -1.97
CA VAL A 105 11.11 -9.21 -0.52
C VAL A 105 9.71 -8.78 -0.05
N ASN A 106 9.12 -7.75 -0.66
CA ASN A 106 7.76 -7.30 -0.32
C ASN A 106 6.70 -8.38 -0.62
N PRO A 107 6.54 -8.93 -1.84
CA PRO A 107 5.60 -10.02 -2.10
C PRO A 107 5.84 -11.24 -1.21
N PHE A 108 7.10 -11.57 -0.93
CA PHE A 108 7.45 -12.65 0.01
C PHE A 108 6.84 -12.38 1.39
N PHE A 109 7.08 -11.22 1.96
CA PHE A 109 6.51 -10.86 3.26
C PHE A 109 4.98 -10.75 3.22
N VAL A 110 4.37 -10.29 2.13
CA VAL A 110 2.90 -10.28 1.98
C VAL A 110 2.32 -11.67 2.20
N VAL A 111 2.89 -12.69 1.55
CA VAL A 111 2.40 -14.08 1.67
C VAL A 111 2.50 -14.59 3.10
N PHE A 112 3.64 -14.36 3.77
CA PHE A 112 3.87 -14.88 5.11
C PHE A 112 3.20 -14.08 6.23
N LEU A 113 3.11 -12.75 6.09
CA LEU A 113 2.54 -11.89 7.12
C LEU A 113 1.01 -11.81 7.05
N THR A 114 0.41 -12.03 5.88
CA THR A 114 -1.06 -11.95 5.73
C THR A 114 -1.80 -12.87 6.71
N PRO A 115 -1.47 -14.18 6.84
CA PRO A 115 -2.14 -15.05 7.80
C PRO A 115 -1.98 -14.56 9.25
N PHE A 116 -0.80 -14.03 9.59
CA PHE A 116 -0.53 -13.51 10.93
C PHE A 116 -1.36 -12.24 11.23
N ILE A 117 -1.41 -11.29 10.31
CA ILE A 117 -2.20 -10.06 10.44
C ILE A 117 -3.70 -10.38 10.50
N MET A 118 -4.18 -11.33 9.70
CA MET A 118 -5.56 -11.78 9.75
C MET A 118 -5.91 -12.45 11.09
N TRP A 119 -5.03 -13.31 11.60
CA TRP A 119 -5.17 -13.92 12.91
C TRP A 119 -5.17 -12.87 14.03
N MET A 120 -4.29 -11.90 13.97
CA MET A 120 -4.19 -10.80 14.93
C MET A 120 -5.51 -10.01 14.99
N PHE A 121 -6.03 -9.54 13.84
CA PHE A 121 -7.29 -8.82 13.79
C PHE A 121 -8.49 -9.71 14.20
N GLY A 122 -8.50 -10.97 13.80
CA GLY A 122 -9.52 -11.93 14.23
C GLY A 122 -9.54 -12.12 15.74
N SER A 123 -8.37 -12.18 16.37
CA SER A 123 -8.23 -12.28 17.83
C SER A 123 -8.70 -11.01 18.54
N MET A 124 -8.36 -9.83 18.00
CA MET A 124 -8.82 -8.54 18.53
C MET A 124 -10.34 -8.41 18.42
N LYS A 125 -10.92 -8.86 17.29
CA LYS A 125 -12.37 -8.87 17.08
C LYS A 125 -13.10 -9.75 18.10
N LYS A 126 -12.59 -10.96 18.36
CA LYS A 126 -13.16 -11.86 19.40
C LYS A 126 -13.13 -11.23 20.79
N LYS A 127 -12.16 -10.37 21.09
CA LYS A 127 -12.04 -9.64 22.37
C LYS A 127 -12.80 -8.31 22.39
N GLY A 128 -13.51 -7.95 21.33
CA GLY A 128 -14.23 -6.67 21.21
C GLY A 128 -13.31 -5.42 21.17
N LYS A 129 -12.02 -5.61 20.88
CA LYS A 129 -10.99 -4.54 20.87
C LYS A 129 -10.47 -4.23 19.46
N GLU A 130 -11.17 -4.68 18.44
CA GLU A 130 -10.77 -4.44 17.05
C GLU A 130 -10.91 -2.94 16.71
N PRO A 131 -9.83 -2.26 16.25
CA PRO A 131 -9.93 -0.89 15.79
C PRO A 131 -10.83 -0.78 14.55
N SER A 132 -11.46 0.36 14.36
CA SER A 132 -12.24 0.65 13.15
C SER A 132 -11.36 0.61 11.90
N THR A 133 -11.95 0.40 10.74
CA THR A 133 -11.21 0.36 9.48
C THR A 133 -10.43 1.66 9.21
N PRO A 134 -11.00 2.89 9.40
CA PRO A 134 -10.24 4.11 9.28
C PRO A 134 -9.05 4.20 10.26
N MET A 135 -9.22 3.73 11.49
CA MET A 135 -8.15 3.68 12.48
C MET A 135 -7.01 2.75 12.06
N LYS A 136 -7.33 1.58 11.51
CA LYS A 136 -6.31 0.65 10.98
C LYS A 136 -5.51 1.26 9.84
N ILE A 137 -6.17 1.99 8.93
CA ILE A 137 -5.50 2.71 7.83
C ILE A 137 -4.56 3.78 8.41
N ALA A 138 -4.99 4.55 9.41
CA ALA A 138 -4.14 5.53 10.08
C ALA A 138 -2.91 4.89 10.75
N ILE A 139 -3.09 3.75 11.42
CA ILE A 139 -1.99 2.98 12.01
C ILE A 139 -1.01 2.52 10.92
N GLY A 140 -1.50 2.01 9.79
CA GLY A 140 -0.67 1.63 8.65
C GLY A 140 0.20 2.79 8.14
N MET A 141 -0.36 3.99 8.03
CA MET A 141 0.40 5.20 7.66
C MET A 141 1.49 5.54 8.68
N GLY A 142 1.20 5.37 9.97
CA GLY A 142 2.19 5.55 11.04
C GLY A 142 3.32 4.53 10.97
N ILE A 143 3.00 3.27 10.68
CA ILE A 143 4.02 2.22 10.48
C ILE A 143 4.90 2.54 9.27
N ALA A 144 4.33 3.06 8.17
CA ALA A 144 5.11 3.51 7.02
C ALA A 144 6.03 4.69 7.37
N ALA A 145 5.56 5.64 8.19
CA ALA A 145 6.41 6.73 8.69
C ALA A 145 7.59 6.17 9.50
N LEU A 146 7.35 5.20 10.38
CA LEU A 146 8.40 4.53 11.16
C LEU A 146 9.41 3.79 10.27
N ALA A 147 8.98 3.19 9.16
CA ALA A 147 9.89 2.57 8.19
C ALA A 147 10.87 3.59 7.61
N TYR A 148 10.39 4.78 7.26
CA TYR A 148 11.25 5.84 6.74
C TYR A 148 12.11 6.51 7.84
N VAL A 149 11.63 6.59 9.08
CA VAL A 149 12.46 6.99 10.23
C VAL A 149 13.61 5.99 10.42
N PHE A 150 13.31 4.69 10.35
CA PHE A 150 14.33 3.65 10.43
C PHE A 150 15.41 3.86 9.36
N LEU A 151 15.03 4.01 8.09
CA LEU A 151 15.99 4.23 7.01
C LEU A 151 16.75 5.56 7.16
N MET A 152 16.07 6.62 7.59
CA MET A 152 16.68 7.93 7.84
C MET A 152 17.81 7.83 8.88
N VAL A 153 17.59 7.11 9.98
CA VAL A 153 18.59 6.94 11.04
C VAL A 153 19.85 6.27 10.50
N PHE A 154 19.71 5.21 9.71
CA PHE A 154 20.86 4.54 9.09
C PHE A 154 21.54 5.38 8.00
N SER A 155 20.87 6.40 7.49
CA SER A 155 21.38 7.26 6.43
C SER A 155 22.11 8.51 6.94
N PHE A 156 22.12 8.81 8.23
CA PHE A 156 22.77 10.01 8.79
C PHE A 156 24.30 10.04 8.55
N THR A 157 24.93 8.90 8.53
CA THR A 157 26.38 8.78 8.34
C THR A 157 26.79 8.61 6.87
N LEU A 158 25.80 8.47 5.97
CA LEU A 158 26.07 8.25 4.56
C LEU A 158 26.29 9.57 3.82
N PRO A 159 27.27 9.62 2.89
CA PRO A 159 27.51 10.78 2.04
C PRO A 159 26.32 11.02 1.08
N SER A 160 26.17 12.26 0.61
CA SER A 160 25.22 12.56 -0.46
C SER A 160 25.60 11.86 -1.77
N LYS A 161 24.62 11.75 -2.69
CA LYS A 161 24.85 11.14 -4.01
C LYS A 161 25.97 11.86 -4.81
N GLU A 162 26.08 13.17 -4.66
CA GLU A 162 27.11 13.98 -5.29
C GLU A 162 28.50 13.59 -4.77
N VAL A 163 28.68 13.52 -3.46
CA VAL A 163 29.94 13.12 -2.81
C VAL A 163 30.29 11.68 -3.19
N LEU A 164 29.30 10.77 -3.20
CA LEU A 164 29.52 9.37 -3.59
C LEU A 164 30.14 9.26 -5.00
N GLY A 165 29.75 10.14 -5.92
CA GLY A 165 30.28 10.17 -7.28
C GLY A 165 31.76 10.56 -7.38
N THR A 166 32.34 11.17 -6.34
CA THR A 166 33.75 11.56 -6.28
C THR A 166 34.62 10.55 -5.52
N MET A 167 34.03 9.57 -4.85
CA MET A 167 34.72 8.58 -4.02
C MET A 167 35.31 7.44 -4.87
N SER A 168 36.43 6.90 -4.43
CA SER A 168 37.01 5.69 -5.00
C SER A 168 36.16 4.43 -4.65
N ALA A 169 36.30 3.37 -5.44
CA ALA A 169 35.61 2.11 -5.18
C ALA A 169 35.92 1.51 -3.79
N ALA A 170 37.14 1.71 -3.28
CA ALA A 170 37.53 1.24 -1.94
C ALA A 170 36.79 2.00 -0.83
N GLU A 171 36.69 3.33 -0.97
CA GLU A 171 35.97 4.19 -0.02
C GLU A 171 34.48 3.90 -0.03
N ILE A 172 33.86 3.69 -1.22
CA ILE A 172 32.46 3.30 -1.34
C ILE A 172 32.19 1.98 -0.63
N ASN A 173 33.06 0.98 -0.82
CA ASN A 173 32.89 -0.32 -0.15
C ASN A 173 33.00 -0.21 1.38
N ALA A 174 33.80 0.71 1.90
CA ALA A 174 33.95 0.93 3.33
C ALA A 174 32.71 1.52 4.03
N ILE A 175 31.87 2.26 3.29
CA ILE A 175 30.67 2.91 3.83
C ILE A 175 29.39 2.13 3.58
N ARG A 176 29.43 1.03 2.82
CA ARG A 176 28.24 0.23 2.50
C ARG A 176 27.63 -0.35 3.75
N VAL A 177 26.31 -0.26 3.79
CA VAL A 177 25.50 -0.83 4.87
C VAL A 177 25.09 -2.27 4.56
N THR A 178 24.80 -3.02 5.59
CA THR A 178 24.37 -4.41 5.46
C THR A 178 23.02 -4.55 4.75
N PRO A 179 22.79 -5.59 3.92
CA PRO A 179 21.50 -5.89 3.29
C PRO A 179 20.33 -6.08 4.27
N TRP A 180 20.61 -6.44 5.51
CA TRP A 180 19.59 -6.61 6.55
C TRP A 180 18.79 -5.35 6.83
N ILE A 181 19.37 -4.17 6.60
CA ILE A 181 18.64 -2.89 6.71
C ILE A 181 17.52 -2.83 5.70
N MET A 182 17.77 -3.24 4.45
CA MET A 182 16.73 -3.28 3.42
C MET A 182 15.64 -4.31 3.75
N ILE A 183 16.04 -5.50 4.21
CA ILE A 183 15.10 -6.55 4.61
C ILE A 183 14.20 -6.06 5.74
N GLY A 184 14.77 -5.42 6.77
CA GLY A 184 14.03 -4.82 7.88
C GLY A 184 13.08 -3.70 7.42
N LEU A 185 13.54 -2.83 6.52
CA LEU A 185 12.74 -1.78 5.92
C LEU A 185 11.52 -2.35 5.18
N TYR A 186 11.75 -3.33 4.28
CA TYR A 186 10.68 -3.97 3.52
C TYR A 186 9.70 -4.73 4.42
N PHE A 187 10.18 -5.34 5.50
CA PHE A 187 9.31 -5.95 6.50
C PHE A 187 8.34 -4.92 7.10
N ILE A 188 8.86 -3.77 7.57
CA ILE A 188 8.03 -2.72 8.17
C ILE A 188 7.05 -2.13 7.14
N LEU A 189 7.52 -1.86 5.91
CA LEU A 189 6.67 -1.36 4.83
C LEU A 189 5.57 -2.36 4.44
N THR A 190 5.86 -3.66 4.40
CA THR A 190 4.86 -4.68 4.11
C THR A 190 3.80 -4.77 5.21
N VAL A 191 4.19 -4.64 6.48
CA VAL A 191 3.21 -4.55 7.57
C VAL A 191 2.30 -3.34 7.36
N ALA A 192 2.86 -2.16 7.02
CA ALA A 192 2.07 -0.96 6.72
C ALA A 192 1.09 -1.19 5.57
N GLU A 193 1.54 -1.83 4.50
CA GLU A 193 0.71 -2.16 3.33
C GLU A 193 -0.47 -3.05 3.70
N LEU A 194 -0.25 -4.09 4.49
CA LEU A 194 -1.30 -5.03 4.92
C LEU A 194 -2.38 -4.36 5.79
N PHE A 195 -2.05 -3.23 6.44
CA PHE A 195 -3.01 -2.40 7.15
C PHE A 195 -3.80 -1.46 6.24
N ILE A 196 -3.36 -1.20 5.01
CA ILE A 196 -3.98 -0.19 4.15
C ILE A 196 -4.63 -0.82 2.93
N SER A 197 -3.93 -1.68 2.20
CA SER A 197 -4.37 -2.19 0.90
C SER A 197 -5.69 -2.98 0.98
N PRO A 198 -5.79 -4.09 1.74
CA PRO A 198 -7.04 -4.86 1.81
C PRO A 198 -8.15 -4.13 2.56
N LEU A 199 -7.80 -3.36 3.59
CA LEU A 199 -8.77 -2.66 4.41
C LEU A 199 -9.34 -1.42 3.73
N GLY A 200 -8.53 -0.75 2.89
CA GLY A 200 -8.97 0.38 2.10
C GLY A 200 -10.05 -0.01 1.09
N LEU A 201 -9.83 -1.06 0.31
CA LEU A 201 -10.84 -1.58 -0.61
C LEU A 201 -12.11 -2.05 0.13
N SER A 202 -11.97 -2.70 1.29
CA SER A 202 -13.10 -3.08 2.14
C SER A 202 -13.85 -1.86 2.66
N PHE A 203 -13.15 -0.79 3.04
CA PHE A 203 -13.76 0.46 3.49
C PHE A 203 -14.55 1.12 2.36
N VAL A 204 -13.97 1.23 1.17
CA VAL A 204 -14.64 1.77 -0.02
C VAL A 204 -15.92 1.00 -0.31
N SER A 205 -15.86 -0.34 -0.30
CA SER A 205 -17.03 -1.21 -0.55
C SER A 205 -18.15 -1.02 0.46
N LYS A 206 -17.83 -0.70 1.72
CA LYS A 206 -18.82 -0.49 2.79
C LYS A 206 -19.46 0.88 2.78
N VAL A 207 -18.67 1.91 2.46
CA VAL A 207 -19.09 3.30 2.55
C VAL A 207 -19.75 3.77 1.26
N ALA A 208 -19.29 3.27 0.12
CA ALA A 208 -19.80 3.68 -1.19
C ALA A 208 -21.31 3.37 -1.34
N PRO A 209 -22.08 4.31 -1.88
CA PRO A 209 -23.47 4.03 -2.26
C PRO A 209 -23.53 2.83 -3.23
N PRO A 210 -24.52 1.92 -3.12
CA PRO A 210 -24.56 0.68 -3.89
C PRO A 210 -24.42 0.87 -5.40
N HIS A 211 -25.05 1.91 -5.96
CA HIS A 211 -25.00 2.23 -7.39
C HIS A 211 -23.66 2.85 -7.85
N LEU A 212 -22.80 3.32 -6.93
CA LEU A 212 -21.49 3.92 -7.20
C LEU A 212 -20.31 3.06 -6.73
N GLN A 213 -20.56 1.87 -6.24
CA GLN A 213 -19.54 1.04 -5.58
C GLN A 213 -18.36 0.71 -6.51
N GLY A 214 -18.64 0.32 -7.75
CA GLY A 214 -17.60 0.07 -8.75
C GLY A 214 -16.81 1.33 -9.12
N LEU A 215 -17.51 2.47 -9.26
CA LEU A 215 -16.87 3.76 -9.54
C LEU A 215 -15.93 4.17 -8.40
N MET A 216 -16.37 4.04 -7.14
CA MET A 216 -15.55 4.40 -5.97
C MET A 216 -14.33 3.48 -5.81
N GLN A 217 -14.45 2.18 -6.13
CA GLN A 217 -13.31 1.28 -6.20
C GLN A 217 -12.32 1.68 -7.31
N GLY A 218 -12.83 2.09 -8.48
CA GLY A 218 -12.02 2.68 -9.54
C GLY A 218 -11.28 3.94 -9.09
N CYS A 219 -11.94 4.83 -8.34
CA CYS A 219 -11.32 6.02 -7.75
C CYS A 219 -10.22 5.69 -6.73
N TRP A 220 -10.37 4.61 -5.95
CA TRP A 220 -9.30 4.10 -5.07
C TRP A 220 -8.05 3.72 -5.88
N LEU A 221 -8.23 2.97 -6.97
CA LEU A 221 -7.13 2.61 -7.87
C LEU A 221 -6.53 3.85 -8.56
N ALA A 222 -7.36 4.81 -8.93
CA ALA A 222 -6.90 6.09 -9.49
C ALA A 222 -6.06 6.88 -8.47
N ALA A 223 -6.43 6.90 -7.19
CA ALA A 223 -5.62 7.51 -6.13
C ALA A 223 -4.24 6.84 -6.01
N THR A 224 -4.18 5.50 -6.11
CA THR A 224 -2.92 4.75 -6.17
C THR A 224 -2.09 5.16 -7.39
N ALA A 225 -2.72 5.27 -8.58
CA ALA A 225 -2.05 5.68 -9.80
C ALA A 225 -1.50 7.11 -9.72
N VAL A 226 -2.24 8.04 -9.11
CA VAL A 226 -1.75 9.41 -8.85
C VAL A 226 -0.52 9.38 -7.94
N GLY A 227 -0.55 8.60 -6.85
CA GLY A 227 0.62 8.40 -5.98
C GLY A 227 1.83 7.89 -6.76
N ASN A 228 1.63 6.90 -7.63
CA ASN A 228 2.69 6.35 -8.48
C ASN A 228 3.22 7.36 -9.51
N SER A 229 2.37 8.22 -10.03
CA SER A 229 2.78 9.27 -10.97
C SER A 229 3.72 10.31 -10.32
N LEU A 230 3.71 10.41 -8.99
CA LEU A 230 4.56 11.33 -8.23
C LEU A 230 5.90 10.71 -7.78
N LEU A 231 6.21 9.46 -8.15
CA LEU A 231 7.44 8.77 -7.75
C LEU A 231 8.71 9.51 -8.15
N PHE A 232 8.67 10.30 -9.23
CA PHE A 232 9.80 11.11 -9.68
C PHE A 232 10.28 12.10 -8.63
N ILE A 233 9.42 12.51 -7.69
CA ILE A 233 9.80 13.39 -6.56
C ILE A 233 10.88 12.71 -5.73
N GLY A 234 10.76 11.42 -5.45
CA GLY A 234 11.80 10.66 -4.74
C GLY A 234 13.11 10.61 -5.50
N GLY A 235 13.09 10.49 -6.83
CA GLY A 235 14.29 10.51 -7.66
C GLY A 235 14.99 11.88 -7.64
N ILE A 236 14.23 12.97 -7.72
CA ILE A 236 14.77 14.33 -7.61
C ILE A 236 15.39 14.54 -6.22
N LEU A 237 14.67 14.23 -5.16
CA LEU A 237 15.16 14.35 -3.79
C LEU A 237 16.43 13.52 -3.57
N TYR A 238 16.45 12.28 -4.06
CA TYR A 238 17.59 11.39 -3.92
C TYR A 238 18.89 11.93 -4.51
N THR A 239 18.79 12.75 -5.55
CA THR A 239 19.96 13.35 -6.24
C THR A 239 20.31 14.75 -5.77
N THR A 240 19.36 15.49 -5.19
CA THR A 240 19.52 16.93 -4.90
C THR A 240 19.76 17.26 -3.42
N VAL A 241 19.34 16.36 -2.51
CA VAL A 241 19.47 16.60 -1.06
C VAL A 241 20.28 15.47 -0.39
N PRO A 242 20.80 15.69 0.83
CA PRO A 242 21.42 14.61 1.61
C PRO A 242 20.45 13.43 1.77
N ILE A 243 20.97 12.21 1.73
CA ILE A 243 20.15 10.99 1.70
C ILE A 243 19.16 10.91 2.88
N TRP A 244 19.59 11.26 4.10
CA TRP A 244 18.71 11.29 5.26
C TRP A 244 17.55 12.31 5.10
N ALA A 245 17.81 13.45 4.43
CA ALA A 245 16.77 14.46 4.20
C ALA A 245 15.74 14.00 3.15
N CYS A 246 16.16 13.21 2.15
CA CYS A 246 15.24 12.56 1.22
C CYS A 246 14.22 11.69 1.99
N TRP A 247 14.68 10.88 2.93
CA TRP A 247 13.78 10.02 3.73
C TRP A 247 12.92 10.83 4.70
N LEU A 248 13.42 11.95 5.23
CA LEU A 248 12.64 12.84 6.09
C LEU A 248 11.39 13.39 5.37
N VAL A 249 11.46 13.66 4.07
CA VAL A 249 10.30 14.09 3.28
C VAL A 249 9.22 13.01 3.29
N PHE A 250 9.59 11.73 3.14
CA PHE A 250 8.61 10.63 3.18
C PHE A 250 8.10 10.35 4.60
N VAL A 251 8.91 10.56 5.64
CA VAL A 251 8.43 10.59 7.04
C VAL A 251 7.36 11.67 7.20
N GLY A 252 7.63 12.87 6.69
CA GLY A 252 6.68 13.99 6.73
C GLY A 252 5.39 13.70 5.96
N ALA A 253 5.49 13.16 4.75
CA ALA A 253 4.33 12.82 3.92
C ALA A 253 3.42 11.77 4.57
N THR A 254 4.00 10.64 5.03
CA THR A 254 3.24 9.56 5.68
C THR A 254 2.76 9.95 7.07
N GLY A 255 3.57 10.70 7.84
CA GLY A 255 3.20 11.21 9.16
C GLY A 255 2.06 12.23 9.08
N ALA A 256 2.12 13.18 8.14
CA ALA A 256 1.02 14.11 7.88
C ALA A 256 -0.25 13.37 7.47
N SER A 257 -0.14 12.37 6.58
CA SER A 257 -1.25 11.51 6.19
C SER A 257 -1.88 10.81 7.39
N MET A 258 -1.06 10.27 8.31
CA MET A 258 -1.53 9.67 9.55
C MET A 258 -2.31 10.67 10.41
N ILE A 259 -1.77 11.88 10.62
CA ILE A 259 -2.41 12.93 11.46
C ILE A 259 -3.75 13.34 10.86
N VAL A 260 -3.80 13.60 9.54
CA VAL A 260 -5.04 13.94 8.85
C VAL A 260 -6.05 12.81 8.95
N MET A 261 -5.63 11.55 8.72
CA MET A 261 -6.50 10.40 8.84
C MET A 261 -7.05 10.26 10.26
N LEU A 262 -6.22 10.39 11.30
CA LEU A 262 -6.64 10.33 12.70
C LEU A 262 -7.66 11.42 13.04
N SER A 263 -7.49 12.63 12.51
CA SER A 263 -8.45 13.74 12.72
C SER A 263 -9.83 13.42 12.14
N MET A 264 -9.89 12.63 11.08
CA MET A 264 -11.12 12.27 10.38
C MET A 264 -11.76 10.96 10.90
N VAL A 265 -11.08 10.14 11.70
CA VAL A 265 -11.57 8.81 12.12
C VAL A 265 -13.00 8.85 12.66
N LYS A 266 -13.27 9.74 13.63
CA LYS A 266 -14.60 9.84 14.27
C LYS A 266 -15.72 10.22 13.27
N TRP A 267 -15.39 11.03 12.28
CA TRP A 267 -16.32 11.40 11.22
C TRP A 267 -16.55 10.25 10.26
N LEU A 268 -15.47 9.57 9.83
CA LEU A 268 -15.54 8.40 8.94
C LEU A 268 -16.31 7.24 9.57
N GLU A 269 -16.14 7.01 10.86
CA GLU A 269 -16.91 6.00 11.61
C GLU A 269 -18.40 6.29 11.65
N ARG A 270 -18.81 7.57 11.73
CA ARG A 270 -20.22 7.97 11.69
C ARG A 270 -20.83 7.76 10.31
N VAL A 271 -20.07 8.06 9.26
CA VAL A 271 -20.52 7.93 7.87
C VAL A 271 -20.55 6.44 7.43
N ALA A 272 -19.74 5.59 8.05
CA ALA A 272 -19.67 4.15 7.74
C ALA A 272 -20.73 3.30 8.47
N LYS A 273 -21.46 3.87 9.41
CA LYS A 273 -22.61 3.26 10.09
C LYS A 273 -23.85 3.38 9.25
#